data_3a51d0408286ca2010f384c7e20010dd
#
_entry.id   3a51d0408286ca2010f384c7e20010dd
#
_cell.length_a   1.000
_cell.length_b   1.000
_cell.length_c   1.000
_cell.angle_alpha   90.00
_cell.angle_beta   90.00
_cell.angle_gamma   90.00
#
_symmetry.space_group_name_H-M   'P 1'
#
loop_
_entity.id
_entity.type
_entity.pdbx_description
1 polymer ?
#
loop_
_entity_poly.entity_id
_entity_poly.type
_entity_poly.pdbx_seq_one_letter_code
_entity_poly.pdbx_strand_id
1 'polypeptide(L)'
;VLVYDEKGENPIVTFHDVEGENQTSVNNMTFDAKTGKHKIYVLANVGSEDAAKEYTTEQALLSKQIESQEPMGTEMMLGFVAKDMETSINLYNSGNNEVIDITGDASFAAKVVPPYSKITFKITKDLPSDKHVYLAITEVNVRHLPVKYSLLPYEKWTMDNGVSGESIISLYE
;
A
#
# COMPACT_ATOMS: atom_id res chain seq x y z
N VAL A 1 7.66 8.09 8.59
CA VAL A 1 8.46 6.93 9.00
C VAL A 1 8.07 6.55 10.42
N LEU A 2 7.90 5.27 10.68
CA LEU A 2 7.64 4.71 12.00
C LEU A 2 8.81 3.80 12.40
N VAL A 3 9.43 4.10 13.52
CA VAL A 3 10.55 3.33 14.08
C VAL A 3 10.13 2.71 15.39
N TYR A 4 9.80 1.43 15.39
CA TYR A 4 9.47 0.65 16.59
C TYR A 4 10.73 0.05 17.20
N ASP A 5 10.67 -0.27 18.50
CA ASP A 5 11.69 -1.11 19.12
C ASP A 5 11.63 -2.57 18.61
N GLU A 6 12.54 -3.43 19.05
CA GLU A 6 12.61 -4.85 18.64
C GLU A 6 11.31 -5.62 18.91
N LYS A 7 10.53 -5.19 19.91
CA LYS A 7 9.24 -5.81 20.27
C LYS A 7 8.07 -5.31 19.44
N GLY A 8 8.27 -4.26 18.63
CA GLY A 8 7.21 -3.60 17.89
C GLY A 8 6.39 -2.61 18.70
N GLU A 9 7.01 -2.03 19.72
CA GLU A 9 6.42 -1.05 20.63
C GLU A 9 7.15 0.30 20.55
N ASN A 10 6.65 1.31 21.27
CA ASN A 10 7.31 2.61 21.48
C ASN A 10 7.77 3.31 20.17
N PRO A 11 6.87 3.58 19.23
CA PRO A 11 7.25 4.15 17.95
C PRO A 11 7.81 5.57 18.09
N ILE A 12 8.90 5.84 17.36
CA ILE A 12 9.32 7.20 17.01
C ILE A 12 8.69 7.50 15.65
N VAL A 13 7.92 8.57 15.57
CA VAL A 13 7.23 9.01 14.36
C VAL A 13 7.99 10.18 13.75
N THR A 14 8.41 10.06 12.50
CA THR A 14 8.92 11.17 11.71
C THR A 14 7.97 11.40 10.54
N PHE A 15 7.36 12.57 10.50
CA PHE A 15 6.42 12.96 9.45
C PHE A 15 7.12 13.89 8.44
N HIS A 16 6.92 13.63 7.17
CA HIS A 16 7.37 14.48 6.08
C HIS A 16 6.18 14.83 5.19
N ASP A 17 5.98 16.10 4.97
CA ASP A 17 5.07 16.57 3.93
C ASP A 17 5.82 16.56 2.60
N VAL A 18 5.36 15.71 1.67
CA VAL A 18 5.97 15.55 0.35
C VAL A 18 5.20 16.39 -0.64
N GLU A 19 5.77 17.52 -1.01
CA GLU A 19 5.18 18.42 -2.00
C GLU A 19 5.25 17.81 -3.41
N GLY A 20 4.22 18.05 -4.20
CA GLY A 20 4.12 17.69 -5.61
C GLY A 20 3.17 16.52 -5.88
N GLU A 21 2.48 16.64 -7.02
CA GLU A 21 1.55 15.60 -7.48
C GLU A 21 2.32 14.45 -8.16
N ASN A 22 1.81 13.22 -8.00
CA ASN A 22 2.31 12.02 -8.69
C ASN A 22 3.81 11.69 -8.45
N GLN A 23 4.30 11.93 -7.25
CA GLN A 23 5.66 11.54 -6.87
C GLN A 23 5.80 10.01 -6.91
N THR A 24 6.73 9.51 -7.73
CA THR A 24 7.03 8.07 -7.84
C THR A 24 8.22 7.65 -6.97
N SER A 25 8.99 8.62 -6.49
CA SER A 25 10.12 8.40 -5.58
C SER A 25 10.40 9.65 -4.76
N VAL A 26 10.83 9.45 -3.53
CA VAL A 26 11.36 10.50 -2.66
C VAL A 26 12.76 10.07 -2.23
N ASN A 27 13.72 10.97 -2.39
CA ASN A 27 15.11 10.72 -2.03
C ASN A 27 15.51 11.59 -0.83
N ASN A 28 16.50 11.11 -0.07
CA ASN A 28 17.12 11.86 1.02
C ASN A 28 16.13 12.25 2.15
N MET A 29 15.14 11.42 2.43
CA MET A 29 14.36 11.55 3.66
C MET A 29 15.21 11.15 4.85
N THR A 30 15.19 11.97 5.89
CA THR A 30 15.85 11.66 7.16
C THR A 30 14.82 11.34 8.22
N PHE A 31 15.17 10.47 9.14
CA PHE A 31 14.36 10.17 10.31
C PHE A 31 15.23 9.92 11.53
N ASP A 32 14.69 10.18 12.70
CA ASP A 32 15.37 9.96 13.96
C ASP A 32 15.14 8.54 14.47
N ALA A 33 16.21 7.91 14.95
CA ALA A 33 16.16 6.63 15.62
C ALA A 33 17.19 6.61 16.76
N LYS A 34 16.90 5.84 17.80
CA LYS A 34 17.89 5.55 18.84
C LYS A 34 18.83 4.45 18.34
N THR A 35 20.02 4.37 18.92
CA THR A 35 20.88 3.19 18.72
C THR A 35 20.22 1.94 19.27
N GLY A 36 20.42 0.81 18.59
CA GLY A 36 19.86 -0.48 18.97
C GLY A 36 19.00 -1.11 17.86
N LYS A 37 18.25 -2.13 18.24
CA LYS A 37 17.45 -2.94 17.32
C LYS A 37 16.06 -2.37 17.12
N HIS A 38 15.67 -2.19 15.86
CA HIS A 38 14.43 -1.55 15.48
C HIS A 38 13.74 -2.27 14.33
N LYS A 39 12.41 -2.14 14.26
CA LYS A 39 11.58 -2.46 13.11
C LYS A 39 11.09 -1.16 12.50
N ILE A 40 11.37 -0.94 11.22
CA ILE A 40 11.18 0.36 10.59
C ILE A 40 10.24 0.23 9.40
N TYR A 41 9.25 1.12 9.34
CA TYR A 41 8.23 1.17 8.31
C TYR A 41 8.11 2.57 7.70
N VAL A 42 7.81 2.62 6.42
CA VAL A 42 7.40 3.85 5.74
C VAL A 42 5.92 3.74 5.39
N LEU A 43 5.17 4.76 5.77
CA LEU A 43 3.79 4.95 5.32
C LEU A 43 3.73 6.12 4.35
N ALA A 44 3.03 5.95 3.24
CA ALA A 44 2.66 7.04 2.36
C ALA A 44 1.15 7.25 2.42
N ASN A 45 0.72 8.48 2.15
CA ASN A 45 -0.69 8.90 2.17
C ASN A 45 -1.38 8.71 3.54
N VAL A 46 -0.66 8.89 4.63
CA VAL A 46 -1.20 8.74 5.99
C VAL A 46 -2.07 9.93 6.42
N GLY A 47 -2.02 11.03 5.65
CA GLY A 47 -2.81 12.23 5.85
C GLY A 47 -2.20 13.25 6.80
N SER A 48 -1.80 12.86 8.00
CA SER A 48 -1.22 13.77 8.98
C SER A 48 -0.28 13.06 9.95
N GLU A 49 0.53 13.83 10.66
CA GLU A 49 1.38 13.33 11.74
C GLU A 49 0.57 12.71 12.88
N ASP A 50 -0.57 13.31 13.23
CA ASP A 50 -1.43 12.79 14.30
C ASP A 50 -2.05 11.44 13.91
N ALA A 51 -2.46 11.27 12.64
CA ALA A 51 -2.92 9.98 12.13
C ALA A 51 -1.79 8.93 12.15
N ALA A 52 -0.53 9.31 11.88
CA ALA A 52 0.60 8.40 11.99
C ALA A 52 0.88 7.97 13.44
N LYS A 53 0.65 8.84 14.42
CA LYS A 53 0.83 8.56 15.85
C LYS A 53 -0.21 7.59 16.44
N GLU A 54 -1.30 7.33 15.73
CA GLU A 54 -2.30 6.33 16.14
C GLU A 54 -1.74 4.90 16.13
N TYR A 55 -0.69 4.64 15.34
CA TYR A 55 -0.05 3.33 15.23
C TYR A 55 0.96 3.11 16.35
N THR A 56 0.47 2.98 17.59
CA THR A 56 1.28 2.86 18.81
C THR A 56 2.04 1.55 18.91
N THR A 57 1.67 0.54 18.13
CA THR A 57 2.38 -0.74 18.03
C THR A 57 2.45 -1.22 16.59
N GLU A 58 3.45 -2.04 16.28
CA GLU A 58 3.58 -2.73 14.99
C GLU A 58 2.33 -3.53 14.66
N GLN A 59 1.77 -4.24 15.64
CA GLN A 59 0.57 -5.03 15.45
C GLN A 59 -0.63 -4.16 15.07
N ALA A 60 -0.79 -2.99 15.71
CA ALA A 60 -1.86 -2.04 15.36
C ALA A 60 -1.73 -1.55 13.92
N LEU A 61 -0.50 -1.29 13.46
CA LEU A 61 -0.22 -0.94 12.08
C LEU A 61 -0.57 -2.07 11.11
N LEU A 62 -0.04 -3.26 11.35
CA LEU A 62 -0.14 -4.38 10.40
C LEU A 62 -1.56 -5.00 10.35
N SER A 63 -2.34 -4.85 11.43
CA SER A 63 -3.75 -5.28 11.47
C SER A 63 -4.74 -4.23 10.97
N LYS A 64 -4.26 -3.03 10.60
CA LYS A 64 -5.14 -1.97 10.11
C LYS A 64 -5.86 -2.39 8.84
N GLN A 65 -7.17 -2.31 8.87
CA GLN A 65 -8.02 -2.43 7.70
C GLN A 65 -8.38 -1.02 7.20
N ILE A 66 -8.25 -0.83 5.91
CA ILE A 66 -8.53 0.43 5.22
C ILE A 66 -9.76 0.21 4.35
N GLU A 67 -10.71 1.12 4.41
CA GLU A 67 -11.86 1.13 3.52
C GLU A 67 -11.43 1.66 2.15
N SER A 68 -11.93 1.04 1.09
CA SER A 68 -11.72 1.54 -0.27
C SER A 68 -12.33 2.94 -0.38
N GLN A 69 -11.54 3.90 -0.82
CA GLN A 69 -11.94 5.30 -0.97
C GLN A 69 -11.82 5.75 -2.42
N GLU A 70 -12.64 6.69 -2.79
CA GLU A 70 -12.52 7.42 -4.05
C GLU A 70 -11.98 8.85 -3.75
N PRO A 71 -11.10 9.41 -4.57
CA PRO A 71 -10.50 8.83 -5.78
C PRO A 71 -9.36 7.84 -5.46
N MET A 72 -9.19 6.85 -6.34
CA MET A 72 -8.08 5.90 -6.27
C MET A 72 -6.74 6.65 -6.36
N GLY A 73 -5.75 6.20 -5.57
CA GLY A 73 -4.41 6.78 -5.55
C GLY A 73 -4.10 7.61 -4.31
N THR A 74 -5.07 7.79 -3.43
CA THR A 74 -4.92 8.48 -2.14
C THR A 74 -4.83 7.50 -0.96
N GLU A 75 -4.95 6.21 -1.23
CA GLU A 75 -4.94 5.18 -0.21
C GLU A 75 -3.57 5.08 0.47
N MET A 76 -3.61 4.79 1.76
CA MET A 76 -2.39 4.58 2.52
C MET A 76 -1.61 3.38 1.98
N MET A 77 -0.30 3.54 1.84
CA MET A 77 0.63 2.52 1.36
C MET A 77 1.66 2.20 2.43
N LEU A 78 2.11 0.96 2.47
CA LEU A 78 3.12 0.47 3.42
C LEU A 78 4.39 0.05 2.68
N GLY A 79 5.53 0.38 3.26
CA GLY A 79 6.84 -0.13 2.86
C GLY A 79 7.64 -0.58 4.07
N PHE A 80 8.39 -1.66 3.90
CA PHE A 80 9.35 -2.14 4.89
C PHE A 80 10.72 -1.55 4.60
N VAL A 81 11.35 -0.99 5.60
CA VAL A 81 12.68 -0.41 5.45
C VAL A 81 13.73 -1.52 5.47
N ALA A 82 14.68 -1.46 4.56
CA ALA A 82 15.77 -2.41 4.44
C ALA A 82 17.05 -1.72 3.95
N LYS A 83 18.16 -2.46 3.91
CA LYS A 83 19.45 -1.97 3.39
C LYS A 83 19.39 -1.59 1.90
N ASP A 84 18.50 -2.21 1.13
CA ASP A 84 18.31 -1.98 -0.30
C ASP A 84 16.86 -2.22 -0.73
N MET A 85 16.53 -1.79 -1.95
CA MET A 85 15.18 -1.84 -2.49
C MET A 85 14.67 -3.28 -2.73
N GLU A 86 15.55 -4.19 -3.15
CA GLU A 86 15.19 -5.60 -3.40
C GLU A 86 14.82 -6.28 -2.10
N THR A 87 15.62 -6.09 -1.05
CA THR A 87 15.33 -6.61 0.29
C THR A 87 14.01 -6.04 0.82
N SER A 88 13.76 -4.73 0.65
CA SER A 88 12.50 -4.10 1.06
C SER A 88 11.28 -4.75 0.40
N ILE A 89 11.35 -5.01 -0.92
CA ILE A 89 10.27 -5.69 -1.66
C ILE A 89 10.06 -7.12 -1.15
N ASN A 90 11.13 -7.86 -0.89
CA ASN A 90 11.06 -9.23 -0.40
C ASN A 90 10.46 -9.31 1.00
N LEU A 91 10.81 -8.38 1.89
CA LEU A 91 10.20 -8.26 3.21
C LEU A 91 8.70 -7.96 3.11
N TYR A 92 8.31 -7.01 2.26
CA TYR A 92 6.90 -6.72 2.03
C TYR A 92 6.13 -7.96 1.55
N ASN A 93 6.64 -8.66 0.53
CA ASN A 93 6.01 -9.86 -0.03
C ASN A 93 5.90 -11.00 0.99
N SER A 94 6.88 -11.14 1.87
CA SER A 94 6.84 -12.13 2.95
C SER A 94 5.89 -11.72 4.10
N GLY A 95 5.54 -10.44 4.20
CA GLY A 95 4.77 -9.86 5.28
C GLY A 95 5.48 -9.89 6.63
N ASN A 96 6.80 -10.07 6.63
CA ASN A 96 7.62 -10.12 7.83
C ASN A 96 8.68 -9.02 7.77
N ASN A 97 8.77 -8.19 8.80
CA ASN A 97 9.82 -7.20 8.88
C ASN A 97 11.11 -7.78 9.46
N GLU A 98 12.22 -7.21 9.04
CA GLU A 98 13.54 -7.49 9.59
C GLU A 98 13.84 -6.52 10.74
N VAL A 99 14.55 -7.02 11.75
CA VAL A 99 15.08 -6.19 12.82
C VAL A 99 16.40 -5.58 12.36
N ILE A 100 16.44 -4.25 12.29
CA ILE A 100 17.61 -3.47 11.88
C ILE A 100 18.35 -3.02 13.13
N ASP A 101 19.65 -3.29 13.21
CA ASP A 101 20.51 -2.80 14.30
C ASP A 101 21.15 -1.48 13.87
N ILE A 102 20.71 -0.38 14.51
CA ILE A 102 21.21 0.98 14.25
C ILE A 102 22.34 1.28 15.22
N THR A 103 23.56 1.35 14.71
CA THR A 103 24.77 1.64 15.48
C THR A 103 25.34 3.04 15.23
N GLY A 104 24.81 3.76 14.25
CA GLY A 104 25.23 5.09 13.81
C GLY A 104 24.46 5.51 12.57
N ASP A 105 24.94 6.54 11.90
CA ASP A 105 24.34 7.02 10.65
C ASP A 105 24.36 5.92 9.60
N ALA A 106 23.21 5.68 9.00
CA ALA A 106 23.02 4.64 7.99
C ALA A 106 22.02 5.09 6.91
N SER A 107 22.16 4.49 5.72
CA SER A 107 21.25 4.73 4.61
C SER A 107 20.41 3.47 4.36
N PHE A 108 19.15 3.67 4.11
CA PHE A 108 18.16 2.62 3.89
C PHE A 108 17.33 2.90 2.65
N ALA A 109 16.63 1.88 2.19
CA ALA A 109 15.64 1.97 1.14
C ALA A 109 14.31 1.39 1.60
N ALA A 110 13.22 1.92 1.05
CA ALA A 110 11.88 1.37 1.25
C ALA A 110 11.06 1.47 -0.03
N LYS A 111 10.43 0.38 -0.43
CA LYS A 111 9.40 0.36 -1.47
C LYS A 111 8.04 0.41 -0.82
N VAL A 112 7.34 1.54 -0.95
CA VAL A 112 5.93 1.60 -0.58
C VAL A 112 5.09 0.96 -1.68
N VAL A 113 4.13 0.15 -1.29
CA VAL A 113 3.31 -0.64 -2.22
C VAL A 113 1.86 -0.26 -2.03
N PRO A 114 1.14 0.11 -3.12
CA PRO A 114 -0.28 0.34 -3.04
C PRO A 114 -1.02 -0.98 -2.78
N PRO A 115 -2.05 -0.97 -1.95
CA PRO A 115 -2.77 -2.18 -1.57
C PRO A 115 -3.75 -2.68 -2.64
N TYR A 116 -3.74 -2.07 -3.83
CA TYR A 116 -4.66 -2.38 -4.94
C TYR A 116 -3.92 -2.56 -6.25
N SER A 117 -4.58 -3.18 -7.22
CA SER A 117 -4.09 -3.33 -8.59
C SER A 117 -5.07 -2.70 -9.58
N LYS A 118 -4.53 -1.99 -10.57
CA LYS A 118 -5.31 -1.47 -11.69
C LYS A 118 -5.61 -2.60 -12.67
N ILE A 119 -6.89 -2.84 -12.93
CA ILE A 119 -7.34 -3.77 -13.96
C ILE A 119 -7.76 -2.95 -15.18
N THR A 120 -7.20 -3.27 -16.35
CA THR A 120 -7.58 -2.65 -17.62
C THR A 120 -8.19 -3.69 -18.52
N PHE A 121 -9.43 -3.46 -18.95
CA PHE A 121 -10.10 -4.31 -19.94
C PHE A 121 -9.85 -3.75 -21.33
N LYS A 122 -9.39 -4.61 -22.25
CA LYS A 122 -9.32 -4.31 -23.68
C LYS A 122 -10.27 -5.25 -24.41
N ILE A 123 -11.30 -4.68 -25.00
CA ILE A 123 -12.31 -5.43 -25.74
C ILE A 123 -12.11 -5.11 -27.22
N THR A 124 -11.93 -6.15 -28.03
CA THR A 124 -11.69 -6.02 -29.46
C THR A 124 -12.80 -6.76 -30.24
N LYS A 125 -13.37 -6.10 -31.19
CA LYS A 125 -14.31 -6.72 -32.13
C LYS A 125 -13.53 -7.51 -33.17
N ASP A 126 -13.76 -8.82 -33.24
CA ASP A 126 -13.24 -9.72 -34.28
C ASP A 126 -14.41 -10.31 -35.06
N LEU A 127 -14.94 -9.51 -35.99
CA LEU A 127 -16.05 -9.90 -36.84
C LEU A 127 -15.64 -9.71 -38.31
N PRO A 128 -16.08 -10.62 -39.23
CA PRO A 128 -15.84 -10.46 -40.64
C PRO A 128 -16.36 -9.12 -41.17
N SER A 129 -15.57 -8.45 -42.01
CA SER A 129 -15.85 -7.10 -42.50
C SER A 129 -17.07 -7.04 -43.42
N ASP A 130 -17.54 -8.19 -43.93
CA ASP A 130 -18.69 -8.34 -44.81
C ASP A 130 -20.02 -8.43 -44.03
N LYS A 131 -19.99 -8.48 -42.72
CA LYS A 131 -21.19 -8.56 -41.86
C LYS A 131 -21.46 -7.25 -41.16
N HIS A 132 -22.63 -6.69 -41.41
CA HIS A 132 -23.13 -5.51 -40.68
C HIS A 132 -23.65 -5.93 -39.28
N VAL A 133 -22.74 -6.31 -38.40
CA VAL A 133 -23.06 -6.63 -37.00
C VAL A 133 -22.59 -5.51 -36.10
N TYR A 134 -23.49 -4.96 -35.32
CA TYR A 134 -23.21 -4.00 -34.27
C TYR A 134 -23.06 -4.75 -32.96
N LEU A 135 -21.91 -4.58 -32.32
CA LEU A 135 -21.65 -5.05 -30.96
C LEU A 135 -21.54 -3.83 -30.06
N ALA A 136 -22.47 -3.67 -29.14
CA ALA A 136 -22.37 -2.70 -28.06
C ALA A 136 -22.17 -3.42 -26.72
N ILE A 137 -21.14 -3.06 -25.99
CA ILE A 137 -20.94 -3.53 -24.63
C ILE A 137 -21.52 -2.44 -23.73
N THR A 138 -22.63 -2.76 -23.09
CA THR A 138 -23.34 -1.79 -22.23
C THR A 138 -22.88 -1.81 -20.78
N GLU A 139 -22.24 -2.92 -20.35
CA GLU A 139 -21.83 -3.09 -18.96
C GLU A 139 -20.65 -4.05 -18.85
N VAL A 140 -19.71 -3.73 -17.96
CA VAL A 140 -18.70 -4.65 -17.46
C VAL A 140 -18.87 -4.75 -15.95
N ASN A 141 -19.24 -5.92 -15.44
CA ASN A 141 -19.49 -6.14 -14.03
C ASN A 141 -18.30 -6.87 -13.39
N VAL A 142 -17.67 -6.25 -12.38
CA VAL A 142 -16.63 -6.87 -11.57
C VAL A 142 -17.22 -7.17 -10.20
N ARG A 143 -17.29 -8.46 -9.85
CA ARG A 143 -17.92 -8.94 -8.61
C ARG A 143 -16.90 -9.36 -7.58
N HIS A 144 -17.34 -9.43 -6.33
CA HIS A 144 -16.53 -9.87 -5.20
C HIS A 144 -15.29 -9.00 -4.94
N LEU A 145 -15.42 -7.69 -5.17
CA LEU A 145 -14.38 -6.75 -4.78
C LEU A 145 -14.39 -6.56 -3.26
N PRO A 146 -13.22 -6.58 -2.60
CA PRO A 146 -13.14 -6.28 -1.19
C PRO A 146 -13.47 -4.79 -0.95
N VAL A 147 -14.33 -4.52 0.02
CA VAL A 147 -14.63 -3.15 0.48
C VAL A 147 -13.61 -2.65 1.50
N LYS A 148 -12.85 -3.57 2.07
CA LYS A 148 -11.74 -3.29 2.99
C LYS A 148 -10.52 -4.11 2.54
N TYR A 149 -9.35 -3.54 2.76
CA TYR A 149 -8.08 -4.19 2.46
C TYR A 149 -7.08 -3.97 3.59
N SER A 150 -6.11 -4.87 3.70
CA SER A 150 -4.97 -4.76 4.60
C SER A 150 -3.81 -4.06 3.89
N LEU A 151 -2.94 -3.42 4.67
CA LEU A 151 -1.66 -2.91 4.18
C LEU A 151 -0.66 -4.01 3.81
N LEU A 152 -0.84 -5.21 4.38
CA LEU A 152 -0.03 -6.39 4.05
C LEU A 152 -0.49 -7.05 2.75
N PRO A 153 0.39 -7.82 2.07
CA PRO A 153 0.01 -8.62 0.92
C PRO A 153 -1.14 -9.58 1.24
N TYR A 154 -1.96 -9.86 0.23
CA TYR A 154 -3.16 -10.70 0.36
C TYR A 154 -2.93 -12.05 1.05
N GLU A 155 -1.82 -12.72 0.79
CA GLU A 155 -1.48 -14.02 1.39
C GLU A 155 -1.29 -13.96 2.92
N LYS A 156 -1.04 -12.76 3.46
CA LYS A 156 -0.89 -12.51 4.91
C LYS A 156 -2.14 -11.92 5.54
N TRP A 157 -3.13 -11.59 4.73
CA TRP A 157 -4.40 -11.07 5.20
C TRP A 157 -5.35 -12.21 5.50
N THR A 158 -5.67 -12.43 6.76
CA THR A 158 -6.76 -13.32 7.15
C THR A 158 -8.08 -12.59 6.90
N MET A 159 -8.84 -13.06 5.92
CA MET A 159 -10.19 -12.57 5.67
C MET A 159 -11.08 -12.88 6.88
N ASP A 160 -11.21 -11.93 7.77
CA ASP A 160 -12.27 -11.94 8.75
C ASP A 160 -13.51 -11.36 8.07
N ASN A 161 -14.29 -12.21 7.42
CA ASN A 161 -15.63 -11.95 6.88
C ASN A 161 -15.83 -10.58 6.19
N GLY A 162 -14.93 -10.19 5.32
CA GLY A 162 -15.07 -8.97 4.54
C GLY A 162 -16.29 -9.07 3.62
N VAL A 163 -17.21 -8.15 3.77
CA VAL A 163 -18.34 -7.99 2.85
C VAL A 163 -17.79 -7.68 1.47
N SER A 164 -18.06 -8.54 0.51
CA SER A 164 -17.71 -8.30 -0.90
C SER A 164 -18.64 -7.24 -1.47
N GLY A 165 -18.08 -6.19 -2.05
CA GLY A 165 -18.80 -5.19 -2.84
C GLY A 165 -18.90 -5.61 -4.32
N GLU A 166 -19.86 -5.06 -5.04
CA GLU A 166 -19.94 -5.12 -6.49
C GLU A 166 -19.65 -3.72 -7.05
N SER A 167 -18.74 -3.63 -8.02
CA SER A 167 -18.58 -2.41 -8.82
C SER A 167 -19.17 -2.64 -10.22
N ILE A 168 -20.13 -1.83 -10.57
CA ILE A 168 -20.73 -1.81 -11.91
C ILE A 168 -20.10 -0.64 -12.66
N ILE A 169 -19.33 -0.96 -13.70
CA ILE A 169 -18.81 0.05 -14.62
C ILE A 169 -19.76 0.16 -15.78
N SER A 170 -20.59 1.19 -15.79
CA SER A 170 -21.44 1.51 -16.92
C SER A 170 -20.61 2.25 -17.97
N LEU A 171 -20.54 1.69 -19.17
CA LEU A 171 -19.92 2.34 -20.32
C LEU A 171 -21.00 3.10 -21.07
N TYR A 172 -21.02 4.42 -20.93
CA TYR A 172 -21.81 5.30 -21.80
C TYR A 172 -20.95 5.71 -23.00
N GLU A 173 -21.54 5.69 -24.19
CA GLU A 173 -20.99 6.34 -25.38
C GLU A 173 -21.02 7.87 -25.26
#